data_33acbae746da068ead4213158902467d
#
_entry.id   33acbae746da068ead4213158902467d
#
_cell.length_a   1.000
_cell.length_b   1.000
_cell.length_c   1.000
_cell.angle_alpha   90.00
_cell.angle_beta   90.00
_cell.angle_gamma   90.00
#
_symmetry.space_group_name_H-M   'P 1'
#
loop_
_entity.id
_entity.type
_entity.pdbx_description
1 polymer ?
#
loop_
_entity_poly.entity_id
_entity_poly.type
_entity_poly.pdbx_seq_one_letter_code
_entity_poly.pdbx_strand_id
1 'polypeptide(L)'
;MAKIYTGNEAIDKYLRRNISPNYKINDYGEYWQHYFLSYLLKIGSKEDIQYVMEEYFGEERLLKCKGTNNIIAVIRLGYCLDYFSRSESYLIRAEVAKQGYKPNLFAHDQSVDVRIEVAKKGLASNILIHDRSSVVRQAIANKDLHLDYLATDPDPYVRLSVIDQGYKPELFKDDPSSMVRHFLAQKGFFLEHYVTDEMPQIREIVAKNGIGLDTLIHDKNDGIRFRVAEQGYRPEVLIYDTNSSVRNEAKKHFKKAQSTELFY
;
A
#
# COMPACT_ATOMS: atom_id res chain seq x y z
N MET A 1 44.83 -26.41 12.64
CA MET A 1 43.43 -26.74 12.29
C MET A 1 42.55 -25.64 12.88
N ALA A 2 42.07 -24.71 12.09
CA ALA A 2 41.14 -23.71 12.56
C ALA A 2 39.78 -24.42 12.81
N LYS A 3 39.36 -24.48 14.07
CA LYS A 3 38.02 -24.95 14.43
C LYS A 3 37.03 -23.87 13.94
N ILE A 4 36.15 -24.28 13.04
CA ILE A 4 35.04 -23.44 12.57
C ILE A 4 34.04 -23.34 13.73
N TYR A 5 33.95 -22.20 14.36
CA TYR A 5 32.94 -21.87 15.34
C TYR A 5 32.22 -20.60 14.88
N THR A 6 31.00 -20.74 14.39
CA THR A 6 30.13 -19.62 14.06
C THR A 6 29.42 -19.06 15.30
N GLY A 7 29.45 -19.78 16.42
CA GLY A 7 28.66 -19.49 17.61
C GLY A 7 27.22 -20.05 17.53
N ASN A 8 26.80 -20.53 16.37
CA ASN A 8 25.50 -21.18 16.16
C ASN A 8 25.69 -22.70 16.11
N GLU A 9 25.24 -23.40 17.14
CA GLU A 9 25.45 -24.86 17.31
C GLU A 9 24.90 -25.68 16.13
N ALA A 10 23.79 -25.26 15.54
CA ALA A 10 23.17 -25.97 14.41
C ALA A 10 24.03 -25.84 13.15
N ILE A 11 24.57 -24.64 12.89
CA ILE A 11 25.47 -24.36 11.76
C ILE A 11 26.78 -25.12 11.97
N ASP A 12 27.37 -25.02 13.15
CA ASP A 12 28.63 -25.73 13.49
C ASP A 12 28.48 -27.24 13.38
N LYS A 13 27.34 -27.80 13.80
CA LYS A 13 27.01 -29.23 13.67
C LYS A 13 26.85 -29.63 12.20
N TYR A 14 26.20 -28.80 11.38
CA TYR A 14 26.04 -29.06 9.95
C TYR A 14 27.39 -29.01 9.23
N LEU A 15 28.21 -27.98 9.51
CA LEU A 15 29.58 -27.85 8.95
C LEU A 15 30.46 -29.02 9.32
N ARG A 16 30.46 -29.47 10.58
CA ARG A 16 31.22 -30.65 11.06
C ARG A 16 30.77 -31.94 10.41
N ARG A 17 29.50 -32.10 10.09
CA ARG A 17 28.96 -33.32 9.46
C ARG A 17 29.22 -33.41 7.97
N ASN A 18 29.19 -32.26 7.29
CA ASN A 18 29.17 -32.18 5.85
C ASN A 18 30.46 -31.64 5.23
N ILE A 19 31.36 -31.06 6.05
CA ILE A 19 32.66 -30.57 5.60
C ILE A 19 33.74 -31.36 6.32
N SER A 20 34.49 -32.17 5.57
CA SER A 20 35.68 -32.83 6.09
C SER A 20 36.75 -31.79 6.46
N PRO A 21 37.43 -31.89 7.60
CA PRO A 21 38.45 -30.95 8.06
C PRO A 21 39.64 -30.81 7.09
N ASN A 22 39.77 -31.74 6.14
CA ASN A 22 40.85 -31.73 5.14
C ASN A 22 40.43 -31.23 3.75
N TYR A 23 39.16 -30.88 3.56
CA TYR A 23 38.67 -30.39 2.28
C TYR A 23 38.31 -28.88 2.38
N LYS A 24 38.81 -28.13 1.43
CA LYS A 24 38.29 -26.74 1.21
C LYS A 24 36.89 -26.86 0.63
N ILE A 25 35.99 -25.96 0.98
CA ILE A 25 34.61 -25.88 0.43
C ILE A 25 34.61 -25.92 -1.11
N ASN A 26 35.74 -25.63 -1.75
CA ASN A 26 35.96 -25.68 -3.19
C ASN A 26 35.76 -27.06 -3.83
N ASP A 27 35.94 -28.13 -3.07
CA ASP A 27 35.96 -29.50 -3.59
C ASP A 27 34.55 -30.14 -3.67
N TYR A 28 33.56 -29.47 -3.06
CA TYR A 28 32.15 -29.85 -3.17
C TYR A 28 31.51 -29.04 -4.29
N GLY A 29 31.09 -29.67 -5.35
CA GLY A 29 30.55 -29.02 -6.56
C GLY A 29 29.42 -28.03 -6.29
N GLU A 30 29.03 -27.25 -7.31
CA GLU A 30 27.99 -26.18 -7.27
C GLU A 30 26.69 -26.60 -6.57
N TYR A 31 26.33 -27.87 -6.60
CA TYR A 31 25.11 -28.42 -6.03
C TYR A 31 25.10 -28.35 -4.49
N TRP A 32 26.21 -28.63 -3.84
CA TRP A 32 26.33 -28.58 -2.39
C TRP A 32 26.30 -27.13 -1.86
N GLN A 33 26.92 -26.21 -2.57
CA GLN A 33 26.91 -24.78 -2.22
C GLN A 33 25.50 -24.22 -2.20
N HIS A 34 24.64 -24.65 -3.12
CA HIS A 34 23.25 -24.28 -3.20
C HIS A 34 22.45 -24.77 -1.98
N TYR A 35 22.61 -26.02 -1.58
CA TYR A 35 21.94 -26.58 -0.42
C TYR A 35 22.42 -25.95 0.89
N PHE A 36 23.71 -25.72 1.02
CA PHE A 36 24.29 -25.12 2.21
C PHE A 36 23.83 -23.67 2.38
N LEU A 37 23.84 -22.86 1.31
CA LEU A 37 23.35 -21.51 1.36
C LEU A 37 21.85 -21.46 1.74
N SER A 38 21.04 -22.32 1.15
CA SER A 38 19.61 -22.40 1.49
C SER A 38 19.38 -22.80 2.96
N TYR A 39 20.21 -23.68 3.49
CA TYR A 39 20.16 -24.09 4.89
C TYR A 39 20.62 -22.98 5.83
N LEU A 40 21.74 -22.34 5.53
CA LEU A 40 22.30 -21.23 6.29
C LEU A 40 21.31 -20.06 6.40
N LEU A 41 20.66 -19.71 5.29
CA LEU A 41 19.66 -18.66 5.24
C LEU A 41 18.40 -18.97 6.05
N LYS A 42 18.14 -20.26 6.30
CA LYS A 42 16.98 -20.72 7.07
C LYS A 42 17.20 -20.70 8.59
N ILE A 43 18.43 -20.95 9.04
CA ILE A 43 18.72 -21.21 10.46
C ILE A 43 19.75 -20.26 11.07
N GLY A 44 20.51 -19.53 10.26
CA GLY A 44 21.57 -18.64 10.70
C GLY A 44 21.05 -17.28 11.16
N SER A 45 21.70 -16.68 12.16
CA SER A 45 21.57 -15.26 12.43
C SER A 45 22.20 -14.44 11.29
N LYS A 46 21.93 -13.15 11.25
CA LYS A 46 22.55 -12.26 10.24
C LYS A 46 24.08 -12.28 10.36
N GLU A 47 24.59 -12.29 11.57
CA GLU A 47 26.02 -12.31 11.90
C GLU A 47 26.67 -13.65 11.48
N ASP A 48 26.01 -14.79 11.74
CA ASP A 48 26.47 -16.11 11.31
C ASP A 48 26.57 -16.21 9.79
N ILE A 49 25.55 -15.71 9.11
CA ILE A 49 25.47 -15.71 7.65
C ILE A 49 26.57 -14.83 7.09
N GLN A 50 26.78 -13.63 7.64
CA GLN A 50 27.81 -12.70 7.20
C GLN A 50 29.20 -13.33 7.36
N TYR A 51 29.49 -13.91 8.52
CA TYR A 51 30.76 -14.57 8.79
C TYR A 51 31.06 -15.71 7.79
N VAL A 52 30.07 -16.57 7.54
CA VAL A 52 30.24 -17.67 6.59
C VAL A 52 30.40 -17.16 5.14
N MET A 53 29.70 -16.09 4.78
CA MET A 53 29.80 -15.47 3.46
C MET A 53 31.20 -14.88 3.21
N GLU A 54 31.74 -14.16 4.18
CA GLU A 54 33.05 -13.52 4.08
C GLU A 54 34.20 -14.54 4.09
N GLU A 55 34.16 -15.51 5.01
CA GLU A 55 35.26 -16.46 5.21
C GLU A 55 35.28 -17.65 4.23
N TYR A 56 34.10 -18.10 3.79
CA TYR A 56 34.00 -19.35 3.02
C TYR A 56 33.51 -19.21 1.60
N PHE A 57 32.67 -18.21 1.31
CA PHE A 57 32.09 -18.09 -0.03
C PHE A 57 32.84 -17.10 -0.90
N GLY A 58 33.17 -15.93 -0.38
CA GLY A 58 33.69 -14.84 -1.17
C GLY A 58 32.70 -14.36 -2.24
N GLU A 59 32.87 -13.15 -2.73
CA GLU A 59 31.91 -12.51 -3.65
C GLU A 59 31.81 -13.28 -4.99
N GLU A 60 32.91 -13.80 -5.53
CA GLU A 60 32.92 -14.53 -6.81
C GLU A 60 32.03 -15.79 -6.81
N ARG A 61 31.87 -16.44 -5.65
CA ARG A 61 31.03 -17.65 -5.54
C ARG A 61 29.57 -17.31 -5.41
N LEU A 62 29.26 -16.20 -4.72
CA LEU A 62 27.91 -15.70 -4.62
C LEU A 62 27.35 -15.32 -6.01
N LEU A 63 28.20 -14.86 -6.91
CA LEU A 63 27.85 -14.59 -8.32
C LEU A 63 27.43 -15.85 -9.10
N LYS A 64 27.93 -17.03 -8.69
CA LYS A 64 27.57 -18.31 -9.31
C LYS A 64 26.32 -18.94 -8.70
N CYS A 65 25.69 -18.28 -7.71
CA CYS A 65 24.50 -18.78 -7.05
C CYS A 65 23.36 -18.95 -8.06
N LYS A 66 22.76 -20.15 -8.07
CA LYS A 66 21.64 -20.47 -8.95
C LYS A 66 20.34 -20.51 -8.15
N GLY A 67 19.25 -20.19 -8.83
CA GLY A 67 17.91 -20.15 -8.24
C GLY A 67 17.53 -18.80 -7.65
N THR A 68 16.40 -18.28 -8.11
CA THR A 68 15.91 -16.93 -7.77
C THR A 68 15.85 -16.67 -6.28
N ASN A 69 15.41 -17.65 -5.48
CA ASN A 69 15.28 -17.49 -4.02
C ASN A 69 16.63 -17.29 -3.33
N ASN A 70 17.68 -17.99 -3.77
CA ASN A 70 19.00 -17.86 -3.19
C ASN A 70 19.65 -16.53 -3.60
N ILE A 71 19.48 -16.10 -4.86
CA ILE A 71 19.93 -14.81 -5.35
C ILE A 71 19.25 -13.69 -4.54
N ILE A 72 17.94 -13.76 -4.32
CA ILE A 72 17.18 -12.81 -3.50
C ILE A 72 17.74 -12.76 -2.08
N ALA A 73 18.08 -13.90 -1.49
CA ALA A 73 18.65 -13.96 -0.16
C ALA A 73 20.03 -13.31 -0.08
N VAL A 74 20.89 -13.53 -1.06
CA VAL A 74 22.21 -12.88 -1.19
C VAL A 74 22.03 -11.36 -1.29
N ILE A 75 21.09 -10.88 -2.11
CA ILE A 75 20.77 -9.46 -2.26
C ILE A 75 20.29 -8.86 -0.93
N ARG A 76 19.42 -9.54 -0.19
CA ARG A 76 18.90 -9.08 1.12
C ARG A 76 19.98 -8.92 2.17
N LEU A 77 21.06 -9.65 2.05
CA LEU A 77 22.24 -9.51 2.89
C LEU A 77 23.17 -8.38 2.44
N GLY A 78 22.89 -7.74 1.30
CA GLY A 78 23.66 -6.62 0.75
C GLY A 78 24.81 -7.02 -0.18
N TYR A 79 24.94 -8.30 -0.55
CA TYR A 79 26.02 -8.77 -1.40
C TYR A 79 25.71 -8.70 -2.90
N CYS A 80 26.74 -8.50 -3.71
CA CYS A 80 26.73 -8.56 -5.17
C CYS A 80 25.69 -7.62 -5.82
N LEU A 81 25.32 -6.52 -5.17
CA LEU A 81 24.27 -5.62 -5.63
C LEU A 81 24.58 -5.01 -7.00
N ASP A 82 25.84 -4.70 -7.29
CA ASP A 82 26.24 -4.15 -8.59
C ASP A 82 26.02 -5.15 -9.72
N TYR A 83 26.38 -6.38 -9.51
CA TYR A 83 26.19 -7.46 -10.49
C TYR A 83 24.69 -7.72 -10.73
N PHE A 84 23.92 -7.93 -9.67
CA PHE A 84 22.49 -8.23 -9.78
C PHE A 84 21.65 -7.04 -10.22
N SER A 85 22.18 -5.82 -10.12
CA SER A 85 21.51 -4.62 -10.66
C SER A 85 21.32 -4.69 -12.18
N ARG A 86 22.13 -5.49 -12.88
CA ARG A 86 22.09 -5.68 -14.33
C ARG A 86 21.37 -6.96 -14.76
N SER A 87 20.74 -7.67 -13.84
CA SER A 87 20.02 -8.92 -14.13
C SER A 87 18.93 -8.71 -15.19
N GLU A 88 18.76 -9.65 -16.11
CA GLU A 88 17.63 -9.66 -17.04
C GLU A 88 16.29 -9.81 -16.29
N SER A 89 16.27 -10.51 -15.17
CA SER A 89 15.08 -10.69 -14.34
C SER A 89 14.72 -9.42 -13.57
N TYR A 90 13.55 -8.85 -13.87
CA TYR A 90 13.05 -7.69 -13.11
C TYR A 90 12.83 -7.99 -11.64
N LEU A 91 12.49 -9.25 -11.26
CA LEU A 91 12.34 -9.66 -9.86
C LEU A 91 13.64 -9.48 -9.07
N ILE A 92 14.78 -9.83 -9.69
CA ILE A 92 16.10 -9.67 -9.10
C ILE A 92 16.44 -8.17 -8.99
N ARG A 93 16.23 -7.40 -10.07
CA ARG A 93 16.47 -5.95 -10.04
C ARG A 93 15.58 -5.24 -9.01
N ALA A 94 14.32 -5.66 -8.88
CA ALA A 94 13.41 -5.11 -7.88
C ALA A 94 13.91 -5.38 -6.44
N GLU A 95 14.46 -6.58 -6.19
CA GLU A 95 15.02 -6.88 -4.88
C GLU A 95 16.30 -6.04 -4.58
N VAL A 96 17.13 -5.76 -5.59
CA VAL A 96 18.25 -4.84 -5.47
C VAL A 96 17.76 -3.40 -5.19
N ALA A 97 16.71 -2.96 -5.89
CA ALA A 97 16.09 -1.65 -5.67
C ALA A 97 15.54 -1.52 -4.24
N LYS A 98 14.95 -2.59 -3.67
CA LYS A 98 14.53 -2.65 -2.25
C LYS A 98 15.67 -2.43 -1.26
N GLN A 99 16.91 -2.71 -1.63
CA GLN A 99 18.06 -2.38 -0.79
C GLN A 99 18.41 -0.88 -0.84
N GLY A 100 17.83 -0.10 -1.74
CA GLY A 100 18.14 1.31 -1.96
C GLY A 100 19.41 1.53 -2.78
N TYR A 101 19.91 0.49 -3.45
CA TYR A 101 21.11 0.56 -4.27
C TYR A 101 20.84 1.28 -5.59
N LYS A 102 21.70 2.27 -5.94
CA LYS A 102 21.63 3.04 -7.20
C LYS A 102 20.20 3.50 -7.59
N PRO A 103 19.48 4.24 -6.73
CA PRO A 103 18.06 4.55 -6.96
C PRO A 103 17.81 5.31 -8.25
N ASN A 104 18.70 6.20 -8.66
CA ASN A 104 18.58 6.96 -9.91
C ASN A 104 18.66 6.07 -11.14
N LEU A 105 19.43 4.97 -11.10
CA LEU A 105 19.46 3.98 -12.17
C LEU A 105 18.10 3.26 -12.28
N PHE A 106 17.60 2.78 -11.16
CA PHE A 106 16.34 2.04 -11.11
C PHE A 106 15.09 2.90 -11.27
N ALA A 107 15.17 4.21 -11.09
CA ALA A 107 14.10 5.14 -11.44
C ALA A 107 13.79 5.14 -12.95
N HIS A 108 14.73 4.70 -13.78
CA HIS A 108 14.56 4.56 -15.24
C HIS A 108 14.40 3.10 -15.70
N ASP A 109 14.20 2.15 -14.78
CA ASP A 109 14.04 0.75 -15.14
C ASP A 109 12.81 0.54 -16.03
N GLN A 110 12.92 -0.38 -16.99
CA GLN A 110 11.82 -0.72 -17.90
C GLN A 110 10.61 -1.28 -17.12
N SER A 111 10.85 -2.07 -16.08
CA SER A 111 9.80 -2.64 -15.22
C SER A 111 9.23 -1.62 -14.25
N VAL A 112 7.92 -1.49 -14.26
CA VAL A 112 7.19 -0.68 -13.28
C VAL A 112 7.42 -1.18 -11.85
N ASP A 113 7.53 -2.49 -11.66
CA ASP A 113 7.73 -3.11 -10.33
C ASP A 113 9.06 -2.67 -9.71
N VAL A 114 10.11 -2.55 -10.52
CA VAL A 114 11.41 -2.03 -10.06
C VAL A 114 11.30 -0.57 -9.64
N ARG A 115 10.66 0.27 -10.47
CA ARG A 115 10.46 1.69 -10.19
C ARG A 115 9.58 1.92 -8.94
N ILE A 116 8.54 1.08 -8.74
CA ILE A 116 7.70 1.11 -7.54
C ILE A 116 8.53 0.85 -6.27
N GLU A 117 9.48 -0.09 -6.29
CA GLU A 117 10.31 -0.37 -5.11
C GLU A 117 11.23 0.81 -4.75
N VAL A 118 11.71 1.57 -5.73
CA VAL A 118 12.44 2.83 -5.51
C VAL A 118 11.52 3.89 -4.90
N ALA A 119 10.31 4.06 -5.47
CA ALA A 119 9.32 5.03 -5.00
C ALA A 119 8.85 4.74 -3.56
N LYS A 120 8.59 3.48 -3.22
CA LYS A 120 8.22 3.04 -1.86
C LYS A 120 9.28 3.39 -0.80
N LYS A 121 10.52 3.57 -1.20
CA LYS A 121 11.59 4.06 -0.31
C LYS A 121 11.69 5.59 -0.25
N GLY A 122 10.92 6.30 -1.04
CA GLY A 122 11.04 7.75 -1.18
C GLY A 122 12.32 8.20 -1.91
N LEU A 123 13.00 7.26 -2.58
CA LEU A 123 14.24 7.55 -3.28
C LEU A 123 13.95 8.01 -4.72
N ALA A 124 14.86 8.81 -5.30
CA ALA A 124 14.75 9.36 -6.65
C ALA A 124 13.37 10.03 -6.92
N SER A 125 12.75 10.59 -5.88
CA SER A 125 11.39 11.14 -5.94
C SER A 125 11.24 12.23 -7.00
N ASN A 126 12.24 13.10 -7.18
CA ASN A 126 12.26 14.14 -8.21
C ASN A 126 12.16 13.59 -9.66
N ILE A 127 12.58 12.35 -9.87
CA ILE A 127 12.45 11.65 -11.16
C ILE A 127 11.08 10.98 -11.23
N LEU A 128 10.71 10.26 -10.17
CA LEU A 128 9.55 9.37 -10.15
C LEU A 128 8.20 10.10 -10.00
N ILE A 129 8.18 11.38 -9.60
CA ILE A 129 6.96 12.21 -9.67
C ILE A 129 6.46 12.38 -11.11
N HIS A 130 7.33 12.24 -12.10
CA HIS A 130 7.01 12.32 -13.53
C HIS A 130 6.87 10.93 -14.19
N ASP A 131 6.82 9.85 -13.40
CA ASP A 131 6.71 8.50 -13.95
C ASP A 131 5.42 8.34 -14.76
N ARG A 132 5.54 7.65 -15.90
CA ARG A 132 4.39 7.34 -16.76
C ARG A 132 3.29 6.52 -16.07
N SER A 133 3.65 5.75 -15.03
CA SER A 133 2.72 4.92 -14.25
C SER A 133 2.21 5.70 -13.03
N SER A 134 0.90 5.87 -12.96
CA SER A 134 0.26 6.49 -11.79
C SER A 134 0.54 5.74 -10.49
N VAL A 135 0.72 4.40 -10.55
CA VAL A 135 1.04 3.60 -9.37
C VAL A 135 2.41 3.98 -8.76
N VAL A 136 3.38 4.36 -9.60
CA VAL A 136 4.68 4.86 -9.14
C VAL A 136 4.52 6.24 -8.49
N ARG A 137 3.79 7.17 -9.15
CA ARG A 137 3.52 8.50 -8.60
C ARG A 137 2.70 8.42 -7.30
N GLN A 138 1.74 7.49 -7.23
CA GLN A 138 0.99 7.19 -6.01
C GLN A 138 1.92 6.73 -4.87
N ALA A 139 2.92 5.89 -5.17
CA ALA A 139 3.89 5.45 -4.18
C ALA A 139 4.74 6.61 -3.62
N ILE A 140 5.00 7.65 -4.43
CA ILE A 140 5.65 8.89 -3.99
C ILE A 140 4.72 9.70 -3.07
N ALA A 141 3.44 9.88 -3.45
CA ALA A 141 2.45 10.54 -2.61
C ALA A 141 2.32 9.86 -1.24
N ASN A 142 2.26 8.52 -1.21
CA ASN A 142 2.20 7.72 0.02
C ASN A 142 3.44 7.84 0.93
N LYS A 143 4.49 8.52 0.47
CA LYS A 143 5.67 8.87 1.26
C LYS A 143 5.67 10.31 1.75
N ASP A 144 4.54 11.01 1.60
CA ASP A 144 4.42 12.42 1.97
C ASP A 144 5.42 13.31 1.19
N LEU A 145 5.70 12.92 -0.06
CA LEU A 145 6.66 13.63 -0.91
C LEU A 145 5.95 14.31 -2.09
N HIS A 146 6.34 15.55 -2.37
CA HIS A 146 5.87 16.33 -3.51
C HIS A 146 4.34 16.49 -3.60
N LEU A 147 3.64 16.54 -2.47
CA LEU A 147 2.19 16.57 -2.41
C LEU A 147 1.58 17.77 -3.12
N ASP A 148 2.24 18.93 -3.10
CA ASP A 148 1.85 20.14 -3.84
C ASP A 148 1.78 19.91 -5.35
N TYR A 149 2.74 19.19 -5.91
CA TYR A 149 2.78 18.81 -7.31
C TYR A 149 1.73 17.72 -7.63
N LEU A 150 1.69 16.66 -6.82
CA LEU A 150 0.80 15.51 -7.02
C LEU A 150 -0.67 15.80 -6.72
N ALA A 151 -0.97 16.90 -6.04
CA ALA A 151 -2.35 17.38 -5.83
C ALA A 151 -3.08 17.69 -7.15
N THR A 152 -2.35 17.97 -8.22
CA THR A 152 -2.90 18.23 -9.56
C THR A 152 -2.67 17.06 -10.54
N ASP A 153 -2.32 15.88 -10.04
CA ASP A 153 -2.06 14.71 -10.88
C ASP A 153 -3.31 14.35 -11.70
N PRO A 154 -3.16 13.98 -12.99
CA PRO A 154 -4.29 13.60 -13.82
C PRO A 154 -5.02 12.35 -13.30
N ASP A 155 -4.34 11.46 -12.59
CA ASP A 155 -4.91 10.22 -12.06
C ASP A 155 -5.58 10.48 -10.70
N PRO A 156 -6.89 10.18 -10.54
CA PRO A 156 -7.59 10.40 -9.28
C PRO A 156 -7.06 9.56 -8.11
N TYR A 157 -6.45 8.40 -8.36
CA TYR A 157 -5.87 7.58 -7.30
C TYR A 157 -4.61 8.21 -6.70
N VAL A 158 -3.85 8.95 -7.50
CA VAL A 158 -2.72 9.74 -7.00
C VAL A 158 -3.23 10.87 -6.10
N ARG A 159 -4.27 11.62 -6.56
CA ARG A 159 -4.88 12.69 -5.76
C ARG A 159 -5.51 12.15 -4.46
N LEU A 160 -6.14 10.97 -4.50
CA LEU A 160 -6.62 10.28 -3.29
C LEU A 160 -5.49 9.99 -2.29
N SER A 161 -4.33 9.56 -2.78
CA SER A 161 -3.17 9.35 -1.91
C SER A 161 -2.68 10.65 -1.27
N VAL A 162 -2.73 11.76 -2.00
CA VAL A 162 -2.39 13.10 -1.47
C VAL A 162 -3.36 13.49 -0.34
N ILE A 163 -4.66 13.29 -0.52
CA ILE A 163 -5.68 13.57 0.50
C ILE A 163 -5.49 12.66 1.72
N ASP A 164 -5.16 11.39 1.51
CA ASP A 164 -4.98 10.42 2.61
C ASP A 164 -3.77 10.76 3.49
N GLN A 165 -2.76 11.48 2.94
CA GLN A 165 -1.69 12.08 3.73
C GLN A 165 -2.14 13.34 4.49
N GLY A 166 -3.39 13.76 4.38
CA GLY A 166 -3.91 14.96 5.04
C GLY A 166 -3.55 16.28 4.37
N TYR A 167 -3.03 16.23 3.14
CA TYR A 167 -2.61 17.45 2.44
C TYR A 167 -3.81 18.21 1.88
N LYS A 168 -4.07 19.40 2.42
CA LYS A 168 -5.00 20.45 1.92
C LYS A 168 -6.26 19.91 1.26
N PRO A 169 -7.16 19.22 1.98
CA PRO A 169 -8.38 18.62 1.41
C PRO A 169 -9.26 19.66 0.69
N GLU A 170 -9.14 20.94 1.03
CA GLU A 170 -9.86 22.05 0.39
C GLU A 170 -9.57 22.19 -1.11
N LEU A 171 -8.41 21.74 -1.59
CA LEU A 171 -8.05 21.78 -3.01
C LEU A 171 -8.89 20.81 -3.86
N PHE A 172 -9.46 19.79 -3.22
CA PHE A 172 -10.16 18.69 -3.89
C PHE A 172 -11.69 18.76 -3.71
N LYS A 173 -12.19 19.80 -3.07
CA LYS A 173 -13.61 19.97 -2.80
C LYS A 173 -14.47 19.85 -4.07
N ASP A 174 -14.01 20.44 -5.17
CA ASP A 174 -14.67 20.42 -6.48
C ASP A 174 -13.93 19.51 -7.49
N ASP A 175 -13.30 18.45 -7.01
CA ASP A 175 -12.53 17.54 -7.87
C ASP A 175 -13.42 16.96 -8.98
N PRO A 176 -12.94 16.91 -10.23
CA PRO A 176 -13.72 16.38 -11.35
C PRO A 176 -14.08 14.89 -11.19
N SER A 177 -13.29 14.16 -10.40
CA SER A 177 -13.58 12.76 -10.09
C SER A 177 -14.57 12.65 -8.93
N SER A 178 -15.72 12.08 -9.18
CA SER A 178 -16.68 11.74 -8.13
C SER A 178 -16.11 10.79 -7.07
N MET A 179 -15.12 9.97 -7.44
CA MET A 179 -14.41 9.10 -6.49
C MET A 179 -13.66 9.92 -5.43
N VAL A 180 -13.02 11.01 -5.83
CA VAL A 180 -12.31 11.90 -4.91
C VAL A 180 -13.29 12.64 -4.01
N ARG A 181 -14.37 13.21 -4.57
CA ARG A 181 -15.41 13.87 -3.78
C ARG A 181 -16.11 12.89 -2.82
N HIS A 182 -16.38 11.66 -3.28
CA HIS A 182 -16.95 10.61 -2.44
C HIS A 182 -16.04 10.25 -1.24
N PHE A 183 -14.74 10.16 -1.48
CA PHE A 183 -13.76 9.91 -0.42
C PHE A 183 -13.75 11.04 0.61
N LEU A 184 -13.79 12.30 0.17
CA LEU A 184 -13.88 13.46 1.05
C LEU A 184 -15.17 13.44 1.88
N ALA A 185 -16.31 13.13 1.26
CA ALA A 185 -17.58 13.00 1.95
C ALA A 185 -17.55 11.86 3.01
N GLN A 186 -16.95 10.73 2.69
CA GLN A 186 -16.77 9.62 3.63
C GLN A 186 -15.90 10.00 4.84
N LYS A 187 -14.91 10.87 4.64
CA LYS A 187 -14.08 11.42 5.73
C LYS A 187 -14.80 12.56 6.49
N GLY A 188 -15.99 12.94 6.10
CA GLY A 188 -16.76 14.01 6.72
C GLY A 188 -16.40 15.43 6.26
N PHE A 189 -15.60 15.58 5.22
CA PHE A 189 -15.23 16.88 4.68
C PHE A 189 -16.31 17.44 3.76
N PHE A 190 -16.59 18.73 3.88
CA PHE A 190 -17.42 19.53 2.96
C PHE A 190 -18.84 19.01 2.75
N LEU A 191 -19.45 18.37 3.75
CA LEU A 191 -20.77 17.76 3.62
C LEU A 191 -21.86 18.78 3.20
N GLU A 192 -21.81 20.01 3.73
CA GLU A 192 -22.73 21.10 3.33
C GLU A 192 -22.60 21.45 1.85
N HIS A 193 -21.40 21.37 1.31
CA HIS A 193 -21.13 21.60 -0.10
C HIS A 193 -21.72 20.50 -0.98
N TYR A 194 -21.73 19.27 -0.51
CA TYR A 194 -22.15 18.08 -1.26
C TYR A 194 -23.65 17.77 -1.20
N VAL A 195 -24.45 18.62 -0.58
CA VAL A 195 -25.92 18.46 -0.53
C VAL A 195 -26.54 18.31 -1.93
N THR A 196 -25.97 18.99 -2.93
CA THR A 196 -26.43 18.98 -4.31
C THR A 196 -25.48 18.28 -5.28
N ASP A 197 -24.56 17.46 -4.78
CA ASP A 197 -23.61 16.75 -5.66
C ASP A 197 -24.36 15.92 -6.70
N GLU A 198 -23.82 15.84 -7.91
CA GLU A 198 -24.44 15.08 -9.01
C GLU A 198 -24.56 13.58 -8.68
N MET A 199 -23.61 13.03 -7.88
CA MET A 199 -23.57 11.61 -7.50
C MET A 199 -24.50 11.30 -6.32
N PRO A 200 -25.53 10.45 -6.50
CA PRO A 200 -26.43 10.10 -5.42
C PRO A 200 -25.76 9.51 -4.19
N GLN A 201 -24.69 8.72 -4.38
CA GLN A 201 -23.93 8.11 -3.29
C GLN A 201 -23.29 9.15 -2.36
N ILE A 202 -22.87 10.28 -2.91
CA ILE A 202 -22.29 11.38 -2.12
C ILE A 202 -23.43 12.05 -1.32
N ARG A 203 -24.57 12.39 -1.96
CA ARG A 203 -25.74 12.96 -1.28
C ARG A 203 -26.31 12.00 -0.21
N GLU A 204 -26.22 10.67 -0.44
CA GLU A 204 -26.61 9.67 0.57
C GLU A 204 -25.73 9.76 1.84
N ILE A 205 -24.42 9.95 1.67
CA ILE A 205 -23.51 10.17 2.81
C ILE A 205 -23.91 11.44 3.57
N VAL A 206 -24.20 12.53 2.84
CA VAL A 206 -24.64 13.80 3.42
C VAL A 206 -25.91 13.61 4.24
N ALA A 207 -26.93 12.93 3.69
CA ALA A 207 -28.19 12.63 4.40
C ALA A 207 -27.97 11.78 5.65
N LYS A 208 -27.10 10.75 5.58
CA LYS A 208 -26.74 9.90 6.73
C LYS A 208 -26.09 10.69 7.88
N ASN A 209 -25.40 11.77 7.55
CA ASN A 209 -24.79 12.65 8.54
C ASN A 209 -25.75 13.73 9.05
N GLY A 210 -27.02 13.73 8.63
CA GLY A 210 -28.01 14.69 9.08
C GLY A 210 -27.85 16.10 8.50
N ILE A 211 -27.09 16.24 7.42
CA ILE A 211 -26.77 17.52 6.79
C ILE A 211 -27.71 17.76 5.60
N GLY A 212 -28.12 19.02 5.39
CA GLY A 212 -28.90 19.46 4.24
C GLY A 212 -30.26 18.78 4.09
N LEU A 213 -30.87 18.30 5.18
CA LEU A 213 -32.10 17.51 5.16
C LEU A 213 -33.30 18.27 4.56
N ASP A 214 -33.32 19.61 4.66
CA ASP A 214 -34.34 20.44 3.99
C ASP A 214 -34.34 20.31 2.48
N THR A 215 -33.17 20.16 1.89
CA THR A 215 -32.99 19.93 0.45
C THR A 215 -33.22 18.47 0.10
N LEU A 216 -32.59 17.55 0.86
CA LEU A 216 -32.55 16.13 0.56
C LEU A 216 -33.88 15.40 0.80
N ILE A 217 -34.81 15.99 1.55
CA ILE A 217 -36.18 15.49 1.72
C ILE A 217 -36.93 15.45 0.37
N HIS A 218 -36.51 16.28 -0.60
CA HIS A 218 -37.06 16.37 -1.95
C HIS A 218 -36.16 15.73 -3.01
N ASP A 219 -35.15 14.96 -2.61
CA ASP A 219 -34.21 14.36 -3.56
C ASP A 219 -34.95 13.43 -4.54
N LYS A 220 -34.53 13.46 -5.81
CA LYS A 220 -35.07 12.57 -6.85
C LYS A 220 -34.86 11.08 -6.56
N ASN A 221 -33.83 10.75 -5.78
CA ASN A 221 -33.49 9.40 -5.38
C ASN A 221 -34.23 9.04 -4.07
N ASP A 222 -35.09 8.04 -4.14
CA ASP A 222 -35.88 7.57 -3.00
C ASP A 222 -35.01 6.96 -1.86
N GLY A 223 -33.85 6.37 -2.18
CA GLY A 223 -32.89 5.92 -1.19
C GLY A 223 -32.35 7.09 -0.32
N ILE A 224 -32.15 8.26 -0.91
CA ILE A 224 -31.71 9.45 -0.16
C ILE A 224 -32.87 9.95 0.72
N ARG A 225 -34.09 10.07 0.19
CA ARG A 225 -35.28 10.44 0.99
C ARG A 225 -35.51 9.43 2.12
N PHE A 226 -35.23 8.13 1.88
CA PHE A 226 -35.26 7.12 2.93
C PHE A 226 -34.26 7.42 4.05
N ARG A 227 -33.01 7.85 3.72
CA ARG A 227 -32.03 8.28 4.74
C ARG A 227 -32.50 9.49 5.55
N VAL A 228 -33.19 10.44 4.88
CA VAL A 228 -33.81 11.57 5.58
C VAL A 228 -34.91 11.09 6.54
N ALA A 229 -35.73 10.10 6.13
CA ALA A 229 -36.73 9.48 6.99
C ALA A 229 -36.10 8.76 8.19
N GLU A 230 -34.98 8.05 8.02
CA GLU A 230 -34.21 7.41 9.11
C GLU A 230 -33.72 8.41 10.15
N GLN A 231 -33.40 9.65 9.74
CA GLN A 231 -33.04 10.74 10.68
C GLN A 231 -34.26 11.26 11.47
N GLY A 232 -35.45 10.83 11.13
CA GLY A 232 -36.68 11.35 11.77
C GLY A 232 -36.96 12.79 11.38
N TYR A 233 -36.42 13.28 10.29
CA TYR A 233 -36.58 14.66 9.84
C TYR A 233 -37.94 14.83 9.12
N ARG A 234 -38.79 15.76 9.62
CA ARG A 234 -40.11 16.11 9.09
C ARG A 234 -40.95 14.90 8.67
N PRO A 235 -41.18 13.94 9.58
CA PRO A 235 -41.93 12.72 9.27
C PRO A 235 -43.36 13.00 8.80
N GLU A 236 -43.98 14.12 9.19
CA GLU A 236 -45.28 14.59 8.75
C GLU A 236 -45.37 14.84 7.23
N VAL A 237 -44.23 15.10 6.61
CA VAL A 237 -44.10 15.27 5.14
C VAL A 237 -43.89 13.90 4.49
N LEU A 238 -42.93 13.11 5.01
CA LEU A 238 -42.49 11.86 4.39
C LEU A 238 -43.47 10.69 4.52
N ILE A 239 -44.47 10.77 5.41
CA ILE A 239 -45.57 9.78 5.46
C ILE A 239 -46.41 9.75 4.18
N TYR A 240 -46.29 10.79 3.34
CA TYR A 240 -46.97 10.89 2.02
C TYR A 240 -46.03 10.66 0.83
N ASP A 241 -44.79 10.23 1.08
CA ASP A 241 -43.80 9.97 0.02
C ASP A 241 -44.31 8.97 -1.02
N THR A 242 -43.87 9.10 -2.26
CA THR A 242 -44.25 8.17 -3.35
C THR A 242 -43.74 6.76 -3.14
N ASN A 243 -42.54 6.62 -2.48
CA ASN A 243 -41.94 5.33 -2.18
C ASN A 243 -42.49 4.77 -0.84
N SER A 244 -42.93 3.50 -0.86
CA SER A 244 -43.51 2.84 0.31
C SER A 244 -42.50 2.65 1.46
N SER A 245 -41.23 2.41 1.18
CA SER A 245 -40.19 2.23 2.19
C SER A 245 -39.97 3.53 2.95
N VAL A 246 -39.90 4.68 2.24
CA VAL A 246 -39.83 6.00 2.84
C VAL A 246 -41.00 6.29 3.75
N ARG A 247 -42.23 6.05 3.26
CA ARG A 247 -43.45 6.21 4.08
C ARG A 247 -43.42 5.37 5.36
N ASN A 248 -43.01 4.11 5.22
CA ASN A 248 -42.96 3.19 6.37
C ASN A 248 -41.97 3.62 7.43
N GLU A 249 -40.81 4.10 7.01
CA GLU A 249 -39.79 4.62 7.92
C GLU A 249 -40.28 5.89 8.64
N ALA A 250 -40.82 6.85 7.88
CA ALA A 250 -41.37 8.09 8.43
C ALA A 250 -42.49 7.83 9.46
N LYS A 251 -43.37 6.83 9.21
CA LYS A 251 -44.47 6.46 10.14
C LYS A 251 -43.96 6.00 11.51
N LYS A 252 -42.76 5.39 11.59
CA LYS A 252 -42.18 5.00 12.88
C LYS A 252 -41.88 6.22 13.73
N HIS A 253 -41.26 7.24 13.13
CA HIS A 253 -40.91 8.49 13.82
C HIS A 253 -42.15 9.35 14.11
N PHE A 254 -43.12 9.39 13.19
CA PHE A 254 -44.35 10.15 13.37
C PHE A 254 -45.18 9.63 14.57
N LYS A 255 -45.34 8.31 14.71
CA LYS A 255 -46.02 7.69 15.86
C LYS A 255 -45.30 7.97 17.18
N LYS A 256 -43.96 7.95 17.18
CA LYS A 256 -43.18 8.23 18.35
C LYS A 256 -43.35 9.68 18.83
N ALA A 257 -43.38 10.64 17.92
CA ALA A 257 -43.64 12.05 18.23
C ALA A 257 -45.02 12.27 18.89
N GLN A 258 -46.08 11.67 18.31
CA GLN A 258 -47.42 11.78 18.88
C GLN A 258 -47.56 11.14 20.29
N SER A 259 -46.84 10.04 20.55
CA SER A 259 -46.88 9.39 21.85
C SER A 259 -46.17 10.22 22.93
N THR A 260 -45.19 11.06 22.54
CA THR A 260 -44.46 11.94 23.49
C THR A 260 -45.28 13.18 23.84
N GLU A 261 -46.10 13.70 22.93
CA GLU A 261 -47.00 14.83 23.17
C GLU A 261 -48.18 14.50 24.14
N LEU A 262 -48.54 13.20 24.24
CA LEU A 262 -49.61 12.76 25.13
C LEU A 262 -49.22 12.65 26.63
N PHE A 263 -47.95 12.87 26.95
CA PHE A 263 -47.42 12.79 28.33
C PHE A 263 -47.09 14.15 28.93
N TYR A 264 -47.42 15.24 28.31
CA TYR A 264 -47.37 16.60 28.81
C TYR A 264 -48.72 17.28 28.75
#